data_d6253d77518f2d41c0816e31dd525411
#
_entry.id   d6253d77518f2d41c0816e31dd525411
#
_cell.length_a   1.000
_cell.length_b   1.000
_cell.length_c   1.000
_cell.angle_alpha   90.00
_cell.angle_beta   90.00
_cell.angle_gamma   90.00
#
_symmetry.space_group_name_H-M   'P 1'
#
loop_
_entity.id
_entity.type
_entity.pdbx_description
1 polymer ?
#
loop_
_entity_poly.entity_id
_entity_poly.type
_entity_poly.pdbx_seq_one_letter_code
_entity_poly.pdbx_strand_id
1 'polypeptide(L)'
;MKYHCPSASHRELQRNYPDLDFFGTKKQGRLVRKLFTDLGYQPNQRFNALHGDTRLIFDDADNQRSVDVFLEIFKMCHVLPIGKRLTLDDYTISITDLLLTKLQIFEVNEKDIRDLIAILHDHEVGSSDSQGGKEVIDARYVAELSSNDWGLQKTISLTLRKIPPFLTRYQLDSTAEQLVQSRIERLLKAIEEGSKTLKWKLRDAIGEKKRWYDLPEVPIRT
;
A
#
# COMPACT_ATOMS: atom_id res chain seq x y z
N MET A 1 8.74 -3.31 -4.37
CA MET A 1 9.68 -3.10 -3.22
C MET A 1 11.14 -2.96 -3.67
N LYS A 2 11.82 -4.02 -4.11
CA LYS A 2 13.27 -3.96 -4.43
C LYS A 2 13.67 -2.92 -5.49
N TYR A 3 12.76 -2.55 -6.39
CA TYR A 3 12.98 -1.52 -7.39
C TYR A 3 13.11 -0.13 -6.74
N HIS A 4 12.19 0.21 -5.85
CA HIS A 4 12.17 1.51 -5.16
C HIS A 4 13.09 1.57 -3.94
N CYS A 5 13.25 0.44 -3.22
CA CYS A 5 13.87 0.42 -1.90
C CYS A 5 15.10 -0.50 -1.89
N PRO A 6 16.30 0.03 -2.17
CA PRO A 6 17.56 -0.72 -2.04
C PRO A 6 17.75 -1.33 -0.66
N SER A 7 17.36 -0.64 0.41
CA SER A 7 17.45 -1.13 1.79
C SER A 7 16.62 -2.39 2.05
N ALA A 8 15.59 -2.68 1.25
CA ALA A 8 14.84 -3.94 1.33
C ALA A 8 15.70 -5.19 1.05
N SER A 9 16.93 -5.01 0.54
CA SER A 9 17.92 -6.07 0.34
C SER A 9 18.89 -6.22 1.51
N HIS A 10 18.90 -5.29 2.47
CA HIS A 10 19.72 -5.40 3.69
C HIS A 10 19.22 -6.54 4.56
N ARG A 11 20.16 -7.25 5.20
CA ARG A 11 19.87 -8.46 6.00
C ARG A 11 18.71 -8.27 6.98
N GLU A 12 18.64 -7.12 7.62
CA GLU A 12 17.68 -6.77 8.66
C GLU A 12 16.27 -6.60 8.13
N LEU A 13 16.13 -6.12 6.87
CA LEU A 13 14.85 -5.83 6.22
C LEU A 13 14.49 -6.85 5.13
N GLN A 14 15.41 -7.77 4.80
CA GLN A 14 15.19 -8.74 3.73
C GLN A 14 14.03 -9.69 4.04
N ARG A 15 13.20 -9.93 3.02
CA ARG A 15 12.13 -10.92 3.03
C ARG A 15 11.89 -11.54 1.66
N ASN A 16 11.14 -12.63 1.62
CA ASN A 16 10.68 -13.22 0.37
C ASN A 16 9.45 -12.46 -0.16
N TYR A 17 9.38 -12.34 -1.50
CA TYR A 17 8.28 -11.76 -2.26
C TYR A 17 7.72 -12.85 -3.19
N PRO A 18 6.82 -13.72 -2.69
CA PRO A 18 6.32 -14.86 -3.47
C PRO A 18 5.25 -14.45 -4.49
N ASP A 19 4.56 -13.34 -4.26
CA ASP A 19 3.43 -12.90 -5.04
C ASP A 19 3.84 -11.79 -6.03
N LEU A 20 3.13 -11.71 -7.16
CA LEU A 20 3.26 -10.66 -8.15
C LEU A 20 1.99 -9.81 -8.14
N ASP A 21 2.14 -8.53 -7.81
CA ASP A 21 1.05 -7.57 -7.78
C ASP A 21 1.16 -6.62 -8.98
N PHE A 22 0.11 -6.56 -9.80
CA PHE A 22 0.00 -5.64 -10.93
C PHE A 22 -1.15 -4.66 -10.72
N PHE A 23 -1.02 -3.51 -11.36
CA PHE A 23 -2.05 -2.49 -11.34
C PHE A 23 -2.44 -2.11 -12.76
N GLY A 24 -3.71 -1.86 -12.97
CA GLY A 24 -4.24 -1.45 -14.26
C GLY A 24 -5.53 -0.64 -14.10
N THR A 25 -6.05 -0.17 -15.23
CA THR A 25 -7.36 0.48 -15.27
C THR A 25 -8.47 -0.54 -15.48
N LYS A 26 -9.68 -0.21 -15.05
CA LYS A 26 -10.87 -1.06 -15.27
C LYS A 26 -11.08 -1.39 -16.77
N LYS A 27 -10.74 -0.46 -17.65
CA LYS A 27 -10.83 -0.65 -19.11
C LYS A 27 -9.93 -1.77 -19.64
N GLN A 28 -8.78 -2.01 -18.97
CA GLN A 28 -7.81 -3.04 -19.35
C GLN A 28 -8.19 -4.44 -18.86
N GLY A 29 -9.16 -4.59 -17.96
CA GLY A 29 -9.47 -5.85 -17.31
C GLY A 29 -9.72 -7.03 -18.27
N ARG A 30 -10.41 -6.79 -19.41
CA ARG A 30 -10.62 -7.83 -20.44
C ARG A 30 -9.31 -8.24 -21.12
N LEU A 31 -8.47 -7.29 -21.45
CA LEU A 31 -7.17 -7.52 -22.08
C LEU A 31 -6.22 -8.28 -21.13
N VAL A 32 -6.20 -7.86 -19.87
CA VAL A 32 -5.42 -8.51 -18.81
C VAL A 32 -5.83 -9.97 -18.64
N ARG A 33 -7.13 -10.27 -18.57
CA ARG A 33 -7.62 -11.67 -18.50
C ARG A 33 -7.09 -12.50 -19.67
N LYS A 34 -7.24 -11.97 -20.88
CA LYS A 34 -6.76 -12.66 -22.09
C LYS A 34 -5.25 -12.86 -22.05
N LEU A 35 -4.46 -11.83 -21.73
CA LEU A 35 -3.01 -11.88 -21.67
C LEU A 35 -2.51 -12.98 -20.70
N PHE A 36 -2.99 -12.98 -19.46
CA PHE A 36 -2.54 -13.97 -18.47
C PHE A 36 -2.95 -15.40 -18.85
N THR A 37 -4.16 -15.56 -19.42
CA THR A 37 -4.60 -16.89 -19.93
C THR A 37 -3.74 -17.36 -21.09
N ASP A 38 -3.44 -16.48 -22.06
CA ASP A 38 -2.58 -16.82 -23.22
C ASP A 38 -1.14 -17.17 -22.78
N LEU A 39 -0.67 -16.57 -21.67
CA LEU A 39 0.62 -16.88 -21.04
C LEU A 39 0.61 -18.15 -20.19
N GLY A 40 -0.51 -18.88 -20.10
CA GLY A 40 -0.63 -20.13 -19.36
C GLY A 40 -0.97 -20.00 -17.88
N TYR A 41 -1.18 -18.78 -17.35
CA TYR A 41 -1.61 -18.60 -15.98
C TYR A 41 -3.05 -19.07 -15.76
N GLN A 42 -3.31 -19.73 -14.65
CA GLN A 42 -4.63 -20.28 -14.33
C GLN A 42 -5.49 -19.23 -13.59
N PRO A 43 -6.63 -18.77 -14.17
CA PRO A 43 -7.49 -17.81 -13.48
C PRO A 43 -8.22 -18.46 -12.31
N ASN A 44 -8.25 -17.81 -11.14
CA ASN A 44 -9.15 -18.18 -10.06
C ASN A 44 -10.59 -17.84 -10.47
N GLN A 45 -11.27 -18.79 -11.11
CA GLN A 45 -12.56 -18.56 -11.73
C GLN A 45 -13.61 -18.01 -10.75
N ARG A 46 -13.69 -18.61 -9.55
CA ARG A 46 -14.67 -18.20 -8.54
C ARG A 46 -14.42 -16.78 -8.05
N PHE A 47 -13.18 -16.48 -7.68
CA PHE A 47 -12.82 -15.14 -7.21
C PHE A 47 -13.03 -14.10 -8.31
N ASN A 48 -12.56 -14.38 -9.53
CA ASN A 48 -12.66 -13.47 -10.66
C ASN A 48 -14.10 -13.25 -11.15
N ALA A 49 -15.01 -14.20 -10.92
CA ALA A 49 -16.43 -14.01 -11.20
C ALA A 49 -17.10 -13.05 -10.19
N LEU A 50 -16.69 -13.07 -8.93
CA LEU A 50 -17.29 -12.25 -7.86
C LEU A 50 -16.65 -10.86 -7.77
N HIS A 51 -15.33 -10.76 -7.94
CA HIS A 51 -14.54 -9.54 -7.64
C HIS A 51 -13.77 -8.99 -8.84
N GLY A 52 -13.86 -9.64 -9.99
CA GLY A 52 -13.01 -9.34 -11.16
C GLY A 52 -13.23 -7.99 -11.82
N ASP A 53 -14.15 -7.17 -11.31
CA ASP A 53 -14.31 -5.77 -11.68
C ASP A 53 -13.22 -4.86 -11.07
N THR A 54 -12.63 -5.30 -9.94
CA THR A 54 -11.63 -4.53 -9.19
C THR A 54 -10.34 -5.31 -8.92
N ARG A 55 -10.40 -6.67 -8.91
CA ARG A 55 -9.24 -7.51 -8.66
C ARG A 55 -9.36 -8.82 -9.43
N LEU A 56 -8.30 -9.19 -10.13
CA LEU A 56 -8.16 -10.48 -10.82
C LEU A 56 -7.05 -11.27 -10.14
N ILE A 57 -7.26 -12.57 -9.98
CA ILE A 57 -6.27 -13.49 -9.42
C ILE A 57 -5.98 -14.60 -10.43
N PHE A 58 -4.70 -14.90 -10.58
CA PHE A 58 -4.21 -16.00 -11.37
C PHE A 58 -3.15 -16.78 -10.58
N ASP A 59 -3.04 -18.06 -10.87
CA ASP A 59 -2.01 -18.93 -10.30
C ASP A 59 -0.97 -19.27 -11.37
N ASP A 60 0.30 -19.07 -11.04
CA ASP A 60 1.46 -19.49 -11.81
C ASP A 60 1.88 -20.85 -11.26
N ALA A 61 1.33 -21.91 -11.84
CA ALA A 61 1.57 -23.29 -11.38
C ALA A 61 3.05 -23.70 -11.53
N ASP A 62 3.71 -23.24 -12.60
CA ASP A 62 5.10 -23.59 -12.91
C ASP A 62 6.08 -23.02 -11.88
N ASN A 63 5.81 -21.82 -11.38
CA ASN A 63 6.66 -21.14 -10.41
C ASN A 63 6.06 -21.10 -8.99
N GLN A 64 4.92 -21.72 -8.77
CA GLN A 64 4.20 -21.77 -7.48
C GLN A 64 3.96 -20.39 -6.88
N ARG A 65 3.53 -19.42 -7.72
CA ARG A 65 3.26 -18.04 -7.35
C ARG A 65 1.82 -17.66 -7.59
N SER A 66 1.35 -16.70 -6.81
CA SER A 66 0.07 -16.01 -7.06
C SER A 66 0.33 -14.70 -7.80
N VAL A 67 -0.57 -14.37 -8.71
CA VAL A 67 -0.59 -13.12 -9.45
C VAL A 67 -1.89 -12.40 -9.16
N ASP A 68 -1.78 -11.21 -8.59
CA ASP A 68 -2.88 -10.32 -8.32
C ASP A 68 -2.85 -9.14 -9.29
N VAL A 69 -3.98 -8.83 -9.92
CA VAL A 69 -4.11 -7.63 -10.77
C VAL A 69 -5.23 -6.76 -10.24
N PHE A 70 -4.87 -5.62 -9.66
CA PHE A 70 -5.80 -4.63 -9.16
C PHE A 70 -6.21 -3.68 -10.28
N LEU A 71 -7.51 -3.47 -10.42
CA LEU A 71 -8.09 -2.67 -11.50
C LEU A 71 -8.74 -1.41 -10.93
N GLU A 72 -8.21 -0.24 -11.29
CA GLU A 72 -8.67 1.11 -10.90
C GLU A 72 -8.47 1.44 -9.43
N ILE A 73 -8.76 0.51 -8.53
CA ILE A 73 -8.65 0.68 -7.08
C ILE A 73 -7.83 -0.46 -6.46
N PHE A 74 -7.17 -0.15 -5.37
CA PHE A 74 -6.63 -1.15 -4.45
C PHE A 74 -7.56 -1.22 -3.24
N LYS A 75 -8.21 -2.37 -3.05
CA LYS A 75 -9.13 -2.60 -1.93
C LYS A 75 -8.67 -3.77 -1.09
N MET A 76 -8.30 -3.49 0.15
CA MET A 76 -8.07 -4.45 1.23
C MET A 76 -8.88 -4.00 2.45
N CYS A 77 -8.25 -3.44 3.50
CA CYS A 77 -8.97 -2.87 4.64
C CYS A 77 -9.65 -1.54 4.30
N HIS A 78 -9.12 -0.82 3.31
CA HIS A 78 -9.65 0.44 2.79
C HIS A 78 -9.52 0.49 1.27
N VAL A 79 -10.17 1.48 0.65
CA VAL A 79 -10.12 1.69 -0.79
C VAL A 79 -9.14 2.82 -1.13
N LEU A 80 -8.15 2.52 -1.98
CA LEU A 80 -7.20 3.50 -2.51
C LEU A 80 -7.45 3.69 -4.01
N PRO A 81 -7.63 4.94 -4.51
CA PRO A 81 -7.94 5.23 -5.91
C PRO A 81 -6.66 5.29 -6.76
N ILE A 82 -5.95 4.18 -6.94
CA ILE A 82 -4.64 4.12 -7.61
C ILE A 82 -4.74 4.36 -9.11
N GLY A 83 -5.84 3.99 -9.76
CA GLY A 83 -5.98 4.05 -11.22
C GLY A 83 -5.67 5.42 -11.85
N LYS A 84 -6.00 6.51 -11.16
CA LYS A 84 -5.72 7.88 -11.61
C LYS A 84 -4.24 8.28 -11.50
N ARG A 85 -3.43 7.48 -10.84
CA ARG A 85 -2.04 7.77 -10.50
C ARG A 85 -1.03 6.82 -11.18
N LEU A 86 -1.53 5.89 -12.00
CA LEU A 86 -0.69 4.91 -12.71
C LEU A 86 0.30 5.53 -13.71
N THR A 87 0.13 6.81 -14.06
CA THR A 87 1.03 7.53 -14.96
C THR A 87 2.14 8.30 -14.25
N LEU A 88 2.23 8.20 -12.92
CA LEU A 88 3.27 8.87 -12.12
C LEU A 88 4.61 8.15 -12.19
N ASP A 89 4.59 6.86 -12.50
CA ASP A 89 5.78 6.04 -12.73
C ASP A 89 5.53 5.14 -13.96
N ASP A 90 6.58 4.88 -14.75
CA ASP A 90 6.46 4.13 -16.00
C ASP A 90 6.38 2.61 -15.80
N TYR A 91 6.90 2.09 -14.69
CA TYR A 91 7.06 0.65 -14.44
C TYR A 91 6.27 0.14 -13.26
N THR A 92 6.02 1.00 -12.28
CA THR A 92 5.37 0.62 -11.01
C THR A 92 4.31 1.65 -10.61
N ILE A 93 3.69 1.45 -9.45
CA ILE A 93 2.93 2.53 -8.78
C ILE A 93 3.91 3.47 -8.07
N SER A 94 3.52 4.73 -7.84
CA SER A 94 4.37 5.69 -7.14
C SER A 94 4.76 5.19 -5.75
N ILE A 95 5.88 5.67 -5.21
CA ILE A 95 6.31 5.29 -3.86
C ILE A 95 5.27 5.68 -2.79
N THR A 96 4.53 6.77 -3.00
CA THR A 96 3.42 7.16 -2.11
C THR A 96 2.29 6.14 -2.14
N ASP A 97 1.91 5.67 -3.33
CA ASP A 97 0.87 4.66 -3.47
C ASP A 97 1.34 3.32 -2.89
N LEU A 98 2.60 2.93 -3.10
CA LEU A 98 3.19 1.73 -2.51
C LEU A 98 3.17 1.78 -0.98
N LEU A 99 3.54 2.92 -0.38
CA LEU A 99 3.45 3.15 1.06
C LEU A 99 2.00 3.00 1.54
N LEU A 100 1.04 3.61 0.85
CA LEU A 100 -0.38 3.57 1.22
C LEU A 100 -0.96 2.15 1.15
N THR A 101 -0.53 1.30 0.18
CA THR A 101 -0.98 -0.10 0.12
C THR A 101 -0.64 -0.87 1.40
N LYS A 102 0.45 -0.51 2.08
CA LYS A 102 0.88 -1.12 3.34
C LYS A 102 0.23 -0.46 4.55
N LEU A 103 0.17 0.87 4.57
CA LEU A 103 -0.37 1.63 5.70
C LEU A 103 -1.88 1.42 5.91
N GLN A 104 -2.62 1.07 4.87
CA GLN A 104 -4.06 0.87 4.96
C GLN A 104 -4.47 -0.47 5.60
N ILE A 105 -3.51 -1.37 5.88
CA ILE A 105 -3.76 -2.66 6.52
C ILE A 105 -3.89 -2.47 8.03
N PHE A 106 -5.04 -2.85 8.60
CA PHE A 106 -5.29 -2.69 10.05
C PHE A 106 -4.51 -3.71 10.88
N GLU A 107 -4.55 -4.97 10.49
CA GLU A 107 -3.77 -6.06 11.11
C GLU A 107 -2.44 -6.22 10.37
N VAL A 108 -1.61 -5.17 10.41
CA VAL A 108 -0.31 -5.15 9.75
C VAL A 108 0.59 -6.25 10.34
N ASN A 109 1.18 -7.05 9.45
CA ASN A 109 2.10 -8.12 9.82
C ASN A 109 3.57 -7.66 9.78
N GLU A 110 4.48 -8.52 10.25
CA GLU A 110 5.90 -8.20 10.32
C GLU A 110 6.55 -7.97 8.94
N LYS A 111 6.05 -8.65 7.88
CA LYS A 111 6.54 -8.43 6.51
C LYS A 111 6.21 -7.02 6.02
N ASP A 112 4.99 -6.56 6.29
CA ASP A 112 4.56 -5.20 5.93
C ASP A 112 5.32 -4.14 6.74
N ILE A 113 5.63 -4.39 8.01
CA ILE A 113 6.47 -3.49 8.82
C ILE A 113 7.87 -3.34 8.21
N ARG A 114 8.50 -4.43 7.75
CA ARG A 114 9.81 -4.38 7.07
C ARG A 114 9.73 -3.56 5.79
N ASP A 115 8.68 -3.75 4.98
CA ASP A 115 8.44 -2.96 3.77
C ASP A 115 8.26 -1.47 4.10
N LEU A 116 7.47 -1.14 5.13
CA LEU A 116 7.25 0.24 5.58
C LEU A 116 8.55 0.91 6.05
N ILE A 117 9.37 0.18 6.81
CA ILE A 117 10.69 0.69 7.25
C ILE A 117 11.58 0.95 6.03
N ALA A 118 11.66 0.02 5.08
CA ALA A 118 12.47 0.20 3.87
C ALA A 118 12.03 1.42 3.05
N ILE A 119 10.72 1.60 2.85
CA ILE A 119 10.18 2.76 2.16
C ILE A 119 10.53 4.06 2.90
N LEU A 120 10.29 4.09 4.21
CA LEU A 120 10.57 5.25 5.05
C LEU A 120 12.06 5.51 5.25
N HIS A 121 12.93 4.53 5.06
CA HIS A 121 14.39 4.68 5.09
C HIS A 121 14.91 5.28 3.78
N ASP A 122 14.41 4.83 2.63
CA ASP A 122 15.03 5.17 1.35
C ASP A 122 14.44 6.45 0.72
N HIS A 123 13.21 6.86 1.09
CA HIS A 123 12.52 7.98 0.46
C HIS A 123 12.24 9.14 1.41
N GLU A 124 12.49 10.35 0.91
CA GLU A 124 12.11 11.58 1.59
C GLU A 124 10.59 11.74 1.66
N VAL A 125 10.13 12.48 2.68
CA VAL A 125 8.74 12.91 2.81
C VAL A 125 8.65 14.37 2.38
N GLY A 126 7.84 14.64 1.37
CA GLY A 126 7.67 15.97 0.78
C GLY A 126 6.21 16.32 0.51
N SER A 127 5.97 17.23 -0.44
CA SER A 127 4.64 17.71 -0.84
C SER A 127 4.24 17.35 -2.27
N SER A 128 4.96 16.42 -2.90
CA SER A 128 4.69 15.89 -4.23
C SER A 128 5.38 14.52 -4.39
N ASP A 129 4.97 13.69 -5.36
CA ASP A 129 5.58 12.37 -5.63
C ASP A 129 6.99 12.45 -6.22
N SER A 130 7.42 13.62 -6.69
CA SER A 130 8.77 13.84 -7.23
C SER A 130 9.31 15.21 -6.83
N GLN A 131 10.57 15.26 -6.47
CA GLN A 131 11.29 16.49 -6.18
C GLN A 131 12.73 16.40 -6.70
N GLY A 132 13.08 17.29 -7.62
CA GLY A 132 14.41 17.29 -8.23
C GLY A 132 14.75 15.99 -8.96
N GLY A 133 13.78 15.31 -9.58
CA GLY A 133 13.96 14.04 -10.29
C GLY A 133 14.08 12.80 -9.39
N LYS A 134 13.88 12.95 -8.08
CA LYS A 134 13.86 11.85 -7.12
C LYS A 134 12.43 11.54 -6.69
N GLU A 135 12.12 10.28 -6.48
CA GLU A 135 10.86 9.85 -5.87
C GLU A 135 10.76 10.33 -4.43
N VAL A 136 9.60 10.85 -4.08
CA VAL A 136 9.30 11.40 -2.76
C VAL A 136 7.94 10.92 -2.31
N ILE A 137 7.80 10.65 -1.04
CA ILE A 137 6.50 10.34 -0.43
C ILE A 137 5.70 11.64 -0.32
N ASP A 138 4.61 11.74 -1.08
CA ASP A 138 3.71 12.92 -1.06
C ASP A 138 2.84 12.93 0.20
N ALA A 139 3.31 13.61 1.25
CA ALA A 139 2.57 13.76 2.50
C ALA A 139 1.27 14.54 2.33
N ARG A 140 1.19 15.45 1.33
CA ARG A 140 -0.04 16.19 1.03
C ARG A 140 -1.12 15.26 0.51
N TYR A 141 -0.78 14.35 -0.41
CA TYR A 141 -1.73 13.35 -0.93
C TYR A 141 -2.18 12.38 0.17
N VAL A 142 -1.26 11.91 1.01
CA VAL A 142 -1.60 11.09 2.19
C VAL A 142 -2.57 11.83 3.13
N ALA A 143 -2.32 13.11 3.38
CA ALA A 143 -3.19 13.95 4.22
C ALA A 143 -4.56 14.19 3.57
N GLU A 144 -4.62 14.40 2.25
CA GLU A 144 -5.87 14.58 1.51
C GLU A 144 -6.76 13.34 1.59
N LEU A 145 -6.22 12.15 1.31
CA LEU A 145 -6.97 10.89 1.45
C LEU A 145 -7.47 10.69 2.89
N SER A 146 -6.59 10.93 3.86
CA SER A 146 -6.89 10.82 5.30
C SER A 146 -7.95 11.82 5.75
N SER A 147 -8.00 13.00 5.15
CA SER A 147 -8.98 14.04 5.48
C SER A 147 -10.38 13.75 4.93
N ASN A 148 -10.48 12.86 3.95
CA ASN A 148 -11.74 12.44 3.33
C ASN A 148 -12.31 11.16 3.94
N ASP A 149 -11.47 10.34 4.58
CA ASP A 149 -11.85 9.06 5.18
C ASP A 149 -11.26 8.89 6.59
N TRP A 150 -12.12 9.00 7.60
CA TRP A 150 -11.76 8.85 9.02
C TRP A 150 -11.16 7.47 9.31
N GLY A 151 -11.75 6.42 8.73
CA GLY A 151 -11.30 5.04 8.95
C GLY A 151 -9.90 4.81 8.39
N LEU A 152 -9.64 5.28 7.18
CA LEU A 152 -8.32 5.24 6.55
C LEU A 152 -7.30 6.03 7.38
N GLN A 153 -7.64 7.25 7.79
CA GLN A 153 -6.78 8.07 8.64
C GLN A 153 -6.43 7.35 9.94
N LYS A 154 -7.43 6.78 10.61
CA LYS A 154 -7.23 6.05 11.86
C LYS A 154 -6.27 4.87 11.67
N THR A 155 -6.47 4.06 10.62
CA THR A 155 -5.63 2.91 10.31
C THR A 155 -4.20 3.33 9.99
N ILE A 156 -4.00 4.31 9.10
CA ILE A 156 -2.67 4.83 8.74
C ILE A 156 -1.94 5.32 9.99
N SER A 157 -2.60 6.14 10.82
CA SER A 157 -1.98 6.70 12.03
C SER A 157 -1.61 5.62 13.05
N LEU A 158 -2.45 4.60 13.23
CA LEU A 158 -2.15 3.46 14.11
C LEU A 158 -0.97 2.63 13.58
N THR A 159 -0.93 2.38 12.27
CA THR A 159 0.14 1.60 11.63
C THR A 159 1.48 2.33 11.71
N LEU A 160 1.53 3.64 11.42
CA LEU A 160 2.74 4.45 11.57
C LEU A 160 3.28 4.41 13.02
N ARG A 161 2.40 4.50 14.02
CA ARG A 161 2.80 4.43 15.44
C ARG A 161 3.25 3.04 15.91
N LYS A 162 2.95 1.98 15.15
CA LYS A 162 3.44 0.62 15.44
C LYS A 162 4.89 0.40 14.96
N ILE A 163 5.43 1.22 14.06
CA ILE A 163 6.75 0.99 13.44
C ILE A 163 7.92 1.18 14.44
N PRO A 164 8.00 2.25 15.27
CA PRO A 164 9.20 2.56 16.04
C PRO A 164 9.77 1.39 16.87
N PRO A 165 8.99 0.55 17.58
CA PRO A 165 9.53 -0.58 18.33
C PRO A 165 10.30 -1.61 17.48
N PHE A 166 10.00 -1.67 16.17
CA PHE A 166 10.65 -2.60 15.25
C PHE A 166 12.00 -2.09 14.74
N LEU A 167 12.26 -0.78 14.79
CA LEU A 167 13.55 -0.21 14.38
C LEU A 167 14.68 -0.79 15.19
N THR A 168 14.55 -0.74 16.51
CA THR A 168 15.52 -1.35 17.44
C THR A 168 15.55 -2.88 17.31
N ARG A 169 14.39 -3.53 17.12
CA ARG A 169 14.32 -4.99 16.96
C ARG A 169 15.07 -5.48 15.71
N TYR A 170 15.08 -4.70 14.63
CA TYR A 170 15.81 -5.02 13.40
C TYR A 170 17.24 -4.47 13.39
N GLN A 171 17.72 -3.97 14.53
CA GLN A 171 19.10 -3.52 14.73
C GLN A 171 19.56 -2.49 13.68
N LEU A 172 18.68 -1.57 13.31
CA LEU A 172 19.07 -0.42 12.53
C LEU A 172 20.04 0.45 13.35
N ASP A 173 20.97 1.10 12.68
CA ASP A 173 21.82 2.07 13.36
C ASP A 173 21.02 3.31 13.82
N SER A 174 21.57 4.05 14.77
CA SER A 174 20.88 5.19 15.38
C SER A 174 20.52 6.28 14.36
N THR A 175 21.30 6.44 13.30
CA THR A 175 21.03 7.43 12.23
C THR A 175 19.82 7.00 11.41
N ALA A 176 19.76 5.74 11.00
CA ALA A 176 18.63 5.16 10.30
C ALA A 176 17.34 5.17 11.14
N GLU A 177 17.44 4.84 12.44
CA GLU A 177 16.30 4.92 13.37
C GLU A 177 15.74 6.35 13.43
N GLN A 178 16.59 7.36 13.67
CA GLN A 178 16.19 8.76 13.73
C GLN A 178 15.60 9.25 12.41
N LEU A 179 16.17 8.84 11.28
CA LEU A 179 15.68 9.18 9.95
C LEU A 179 14.26 8.65 9.73
N VAL A 180 14.02 7.36 9.96
CA VAL A 180 12.70 6.74 9.80
C VAL A 180 11.69 7.40 10.76
N GLN A 181 12.07 7.63 12.01
CA GLN A 181 11.22 8.25 13.01
C GLN A 181 10.81 9.68 12.60
N SER A 182 11.76 10.49 12.13
CA SER A 182 11.46 11.86 11.66
C SER A 182 10.47 11.86 10.49
N ARG A 183 10.57 10.89 9.58
CA ARG A 183 9.65 10.73 8.44
C ARG A 183 8.26 10.28 8.86
N ILE A 184 8.16 9.40 9.85
CA ILE A 184 6.88 9.04 10.49
C ILE A 184 6.21 10.26 11.11
N GLU A 185 6.96 11.07 11.87
CA GLU A 185 6.45 12.27 12.51
C GLU A 185 5.95 13.30 11.50
N ARG A 186 6.68 13.49 10.38
CA ARG A 186 6.26 14.38 9.28
C ARG A 186 4.95 13.91 8.64
N LEU A 187 4.77 12.61 8.41
CA LEU A 187 3.52 12.05 7.88
C LEU A 187 2.37 12.23 8.87
N LEU A 188 2.58 11.89 10.15
CA LEU A 188 1.56 12.07 11.18
C LEU A 188 1.13 13.53 11.32
N LYS A 189 2.09 14.45 11.30
CA LYS A 189 1.83 15.89 11.34
C LYS A 189 1.01 16.35 10.13
N ALA A 190 1.39 15.95 8.92
CA ALA A 190 0.63 16.29 7.71
C ALA A 190 -0.81 15.76 7.76
N ILE A 191 -1.00 14.53 8.24
CA ILE A 191 -2.32 13.92 8.43
C ILE A 191 -3.15 14.70 9.46
N GLU A 192 -2.56 15.13 10.56
CA GLU A 192 -3.23 15.89 11.62
C GLU A 192 -3.65 17.28 11.14
N GLU A 193 -2.76 18.00 10.47
CA GLU A 193 -2.97 19.36 9.95
C GLU A 193 -3.94 19.41 8.74
N GLY A 194 -4.17 18.29 8.07
CA GLY A 194 -5.06 18.20 6.91
C GLY A 194 -6.50 18.61 7.24
N SER A 195 -7.12 19.44 6.39
CA SER A 195 -8.50 19.93 6.55
C SER A 195 -9.52 18.81 6.44
N LYS A 196 -10.20 18.50 7.53
CA LYS A 196 -11.17 17.38 7.60
C LYS A 196 -12.50 17.74 6.94
N THR A 197 -12.99 16.85 6.06
CA THR A 197 -14.30 17.01 5.42
C THR A 197 -15.45 16.83 6.40
N LEU A 198 -16.65 17.28 6.03
CA LEU A 198 -17.86 17.07 6.84
C LEU A 198 -18.13 15.57 7.04
N LYS A 199 -17.96 14.76 5.99
CA LYS A 199 -18.10 13.29 6.06
C LYS A 199 -17.15 12.70 7.11
N TRP A 200 -15.92 13.15 7.14
CA TRP A 200 -14.92 12.73 8.12
C TRP A 200 -15.38 13.07 9.55
N LYS A 201 -15.81 14.32 9.78
CA LYS A 201 -16.25 14.81 11.10
C LYS A 201 -17.48 14.04 11.61
N LEU A 202 -18.44 13.74 10.75
CA LEU A 202 -19.61 12.93 11.11
C LEU A 202 -19.20 11.49 11.48
N ARG A 203 -18.22 10.91 10.77
CA ARG A 203 -17.72 9.57 11.08
C ARG A 203 -16.92 9.57 12.40
N ASP A 204 -16.17 10.62 12.68
CA ASP A 204 -15.39 10.81 13.91
C ASP A 204 -16.30 10.81 15.16
N ALA A 205 -17.47 11.45 15.09
CA ALA A 205 -18.47 11.44 16.18
C ALA A 205 -18.96 10.02 16.54
N ILE A 206 -18.93 9.07 15.61
CA ILE A 206 -19.23 7.66 15.86
C ILE A 206 -18.01 6.97 16.47
N GLY A 207 -16.81 7.35 16.03
CA GLY A 207 -15.54 6.82 16.48
C GLY A 207 -15.41 5.30 16.28
N GLU A 208 -14.78 4.65 17.23
CA GLU A 208 -14.51 3.21 17.22
C GLU A 208 -15.71 2.32 17.59
N LYS A 209 -16.85 2.92 17.95
CA LYS A 209 -18.08 2.18 18.28
C LYS A 209 -18.59 1.33 17.11
N LYS A 210 -18.21 1.69 15.88
CA LYS A 210 -18.49 0.93 14.67
C LYS A 210 -17.18 0.64 13.96
N ARG A 211 -16.98 -0.64 13.56
CA ARG A 211 -15.80 -1.05 12.78
C ARG A 211 -15.60 -0.12 11.58
N TRP A 212 -14.36 0.30 11.35
CA TRP A 212 -14.00 1.32 10.36
C TRP A 212 -13.15 0.79 9.19
N TYR A 213 -12.88 -0.50 9.18
CA TYR A 213 -12.11 -1.17 8.13
C TYR A 213 -12.85 -2.40 7.65
N ASP A 214 -12.59 -2.80 6.41
CA ASP A 214 -13.04 -4.06 5.85
C ASP A 214 -12.05 -5.19 6.19
N LEU A 215 -12.49 -6.43 6.10
CA LEU A 215 -11.59 -7.57 6.08
C LEU A 215 -11.18 -7.81 4.63
N PRO A 216 -9.87 -8.04 4.35
CA PRO A 216 -9.43 -8.38 3.00
C PRO A 216 -10.15 -9.61 2.46
N GLU A 217 -10.52 -9.54 1.18
CA GLU A 217 -11.09 -10.67 0.48
C GLU A 217 -10.01 -11.76 0.29
N VAL A 218 -10.21 -12.92 0.92
CA VAL A 218 -9.27 -14.04 0.86
C VAL A 218 -9.68 -14.96 -0.28
N PRO A 219 -8.83 -15.19 -1.29
CA PRO A 219 -9.11 -16.15 -2.34
C PRO A 219 -9.11 -17.56 -1.75
N ILE A 220 -10.16 -18.33 -2.03
CA ILE A 220 -10.14 -19.77 -1.75
C ILE A 220 -9.23 -20.39 -2.83
N ARG A 221 -8.07 -20.85 -2.40
CA ARG A 221 -7.18 -21.65 -3.25
C ARG A 221 -7.75 -23.08 -3.28
N THR A 222 -8.07 -23.58 -4.46
CA THR A 222 -8.49 -24.97 -4.72
C THR A 222 -7.27 -25.81 -4.99
#